data_6eb97fe6d3684b5aa5393e32e66773bc
#
_entry.id   6eb97fe6d3684b5aa5393e32e66773bc
#
_cell.length_a   1.000
_cell.length_b   1.000
_cell.length_c   1.000
_cell.angle_alpha   90.00
_cell.angle_beta   90.00
_cell.angle_gamma   90.00
#
_symmetry.space_group_name_H-M   'P 1'
#
loop_
_entity.id
_entity.type
_entity.pdbx_description
1 polymer ?
#
loop_
_entity_poly.entity_id
_entity_poly.type
_entity_poly.pdbx_seq_one_letter_code
_entity_poly.pdbx_strand_id
1 'polypeptide(L)'
;MRVPTLTGLALAATAILALPSPGQAADIKYVCENGNSLIVSFSQDMAELTLQDGTKQSLPQQQAASGFWYSNGRYELRGKGDELQFAIGRMAPVTCRDAGEVTGQFDRATRAEVELAEKDTGFDMKGKLTCLRYPNFALKELDLGEKGAAGLYIAPSEGPCQLNPTLDRKIEDDTAGYLWGAVGPYAFFRGADGWNGGMPFVAYDTRSGTRLMDDVVAGEFSALTLVDDELTLRYRRTHAATCSLLAQPDSCAASIRKELGLAGDRPLPDCRAAYQPAIDADPNAAKDIEAWPSVIDYPIERKLTANGTSFVAVEGELTCRPAM
;
A
#
# COMPACT_ATOMS: atom_id res chain seq x y z
N MET A 1 -43.94 -66.20 -34.12
CA MET A 1 -43.90 -64.82 -33.62
C MET A 1 -42.81 -64.76 -32.53
N ARG A 2 -41.71 -64.16 -32.81
CA ARG A 2 -40.56 -64.03 -31.88
C ARG A 2 -40.62 -62.65 -31.32
N VAL A 3 -40.62 -62.47 -29.97
CA VAL A 3 -40.54 -61.21 -29.25
C VAL A 3 -39.06 -60.93 -28.98
N PRO A 4 -38.55 -59.75 -29.27
CA PRO A 4 -37.15 -59.39 -28.88
C PRO A 4 -37.09 -58.80 -27.47
N THR A 5 -36.21 -59.34 -26.67
CA THR A 5 -35.81 -58.87 -25.33
C THR A 5 -34.92 -57.59 -25.44
N LEU A 6 -35.37 -56.52 -24.86
CA LEU A 6 -34.59 -55.31 -24.68
C LEU A 6 -33.65 -55.41 -23.44
N THR A 7 -32.39 -55.44 -23.66
CA THR A 7 -31.35 -55.35 -22.62
C THR A 7 -31.12 -53.86 -22.28
N GLY A 8 -31.49 -53.45 -21.06
CA GLY A 8 -31.25 -52.12 -20.56
C GLY A 8 -29.77 -51.94 -20.12
N LEU A 9 -29.12 -50.97 -20.69
CA LEU A 9 -27.77 -50.50 -20.26
C LEU A 9 -27.95 -49.52 -19.10
N ALA A 10 -27.48 -49.89 -17.91
CA ALA A 10 -27.41 -48.99 -16.75
C ALA A 10 -26.17 -48.13 -16.86
N LEU A 11 -26.33 -46.82 -17.08
CA LEU A 11 -25.24 -45.83 -16.92
C LEU A 11 -24.99 -45.56 -15.43
N ALA A 12 -23.85 -45.98 -14.92
CA ALA A 12 -23.39 -45.59 -13.60
C ALA A 12 -22.81 -44.14 -13.68
N ALA A 13 -23.53 -43.20 -13.11
CA ALA A 13 -23.05 -41.84 -12.93
C ALA A 13 -22.02 -41.82 -11.78
N THR A 14 -20.71 -41.67 -12.10
CA THR A 14 -19.64 -41.41 -11.13
C THR A 14 -19.75 -39.97 -10.70
N ALA A 15 -20.24 -39.72 -9.48
CA ALA A 15 -20.18 -38.40 -8.82
C ALA A 15 -18.71 -38.12 -8.44
N ILE A 16 -18.09 -37.19 -9.14
CA ILE A 16 -16.77 -36.63 -8.77
C ILE A 16 -17.03 -35.71 -7.58
N LEU A 17 -16.70 -36.15 -6.37
CA LEU A 17 -16.60 -35.29 -5.19
C LEU A 17 -15.46 -34.33 -5.42
N ALA A 18 -15.75 -33.07 -5.74
CA ALA A 18 -14.80 -31.98 -5.72
C ALA A 18 -14.35 -31.77 -4.25
N LEU A 19 -13.13 -32.14 -3.96
CA LEU A 19 -12.48 -31.78 -2.68
C LEU A 19 -12.38 -30.25 -2.64
N PRO A 20 -12.74 -29.59 -1.53
CA PRO A 20 -12.52 -28.16 -1.39
C PRO A 20 -11.01 -27.89 -1.48
N SER A 21 -10.62 -26.97 -2.37
CA SER A 21 -9.27 -26.44 -2.40
C SER A 21 -8.92 -25.88 -1.03
N PRO A 22 -7.69 -26.11 -0.49
CA PRO A 22 -7.27 -25.46 0.74
C PRO A 22 -7.40 -23.96 0.52
N GLY A 23 -8.24 -23.31 1.34
CA GLY A 23 -8.40 -21.86 1.33
C GLY A 23 -7.02 -21.24 1.50
N GLN A 24 -6.63 -20.34 0.58
CA GLN A 24 -5.44 -19.51 0.79
C GLN A 24 -5.69 -18.69 2.04
N ALA A 25 -4.75 -18.79 3.00
CA ALA A 25 -4.77 -17.94 4.17
C ALA A 25 -4.69 -16.47 3.72
N ALA A 26 -5.62 -15.66 4.16
CA ALA A 26 -5.59 -14.23 3.88
C ALA A 26 -4.43 -13.58 4.64
N ASP A 27 -3.73 -12.67 3.99
CA ASP A 27 -2.69 -11.85 4.61
C ASP A 27 -3.38 -10.77 5.46
N ILE A 28 -3.13 -10.73 6.76
CA ILE A 28 -3.68 -9.75 7.69
C ILE A 28 -2.60 -8.74 8.05
N LYS A 29 -2.89 -7.46 7.88
CA LYS A 29 -2.01 -6.38 8.30
C LYS A 29 -2.31 -6.01 9.75
N TYR A 30 -1.27 -5.95 10.57
CA TYR A 30 -1.31 -5.44 11.93
C TYR A 30 -0.53 -4.13 12.03
N VAL A 31 -1.10 -3.15 12.74
CA VAL A 31 -0.42 -1.89 13.09
C VAL A 31 -0.13 -1.89 14.58
N CYS A 32 1.13 -1.66 14.94
CA CYS A 32 1.62 -1.73 16.31
C CYS A 32 1.68 -0.34 16.98
N GLU A 33 1.55 -0.29 18.31
CA GLU A 33 1.59 0.95 19.10
C GLU A 33 2.91 1.73 18.96
N ASN A 34 4.01 1.06 18.57
CA ASN A 34 5.29 1.69 18.30
C ASN A 34 5.44 2.23 16.86
N GLY A 35 4.36 2.26 16.08
CA GLY A 35 4.32 2.72 14.69
C GLY A 35 4.79 1.71 13.64
N ASN A 36 5.25 0.53 14.04
CA ASN A 36 5.61 -0.53 13.11
C ASN A 36 4.37 -1.23 12.54
N SER A 37 4.51 -1.85 11.38
CA SER A 37 3.49 -2.71 10.81
C SER A 37 4.03 -4.11 10.51
N LEU A 38 3.14 -5.10 10.57
CA LEU A 38 3.40 -6.50 10.28
C LEU A 38 2.37 -7.00 9.30
N ILE A 39 2.73 -7.95 8.43
CA ILE A 39 1.77 -8.74 7.65
C ILE A 39 1.90 -10.19 8.12
N VAL A 40 0.79 -10.81 8.46
CA VAL A 40 0.76 -12.18 8.95
C VAL A 40 -0.25 -12.99 8.15
N SER A 41 0.24 -14.09 7.54
CA SER A 41 -0.62 -15.11 6.91
C SER A 41 -0.71 -16.29 7.86
N PHE A 42 -1.90 -16.56 8.37
CA PHE A 42 -2.14 -17.71 9.25
C PHE A 42 -2.54 -18.95 8.45
N SER A 43 -1.88 -20.05 8.70
CA SER A 43 -2.31 -21.39 8.28
C SER A 43 -2.56 -22.26 9.50
N GLN A 44 -2.97 -23.51 9.30
CA GLN A 44 -3.38 -24.39 10.38
C GLN A 44 -2.29 -24.57 11.44
N ASP A 45 -1.02 -24.70 11.03
CA ASP A 45 0.10 -25.03 11.93
C ASP A 45 1.24 -24.00 11.88
N MET A 46 1.07 -22.92 11.09
CA MET A 46 2.14 -21.98 10.80
C MET A 46 1.62 -20.56 10.62
N ALA A 47 2.38 -19.56 11.06
CA ALA A 47 2.19 -18.17 10.66
C ALA A 47 3.41 -17.70 9.86
N GLU A 48 3.16 -17.15 8.67
CA GLU A 48 4.18 -16.45 7.88
C GLU A 48 4.12 -14.97 8.24
N LEU A 49 5.15 -14.50 8.93
CA LEU A 49 5.32 -13.11 9.35
C LEU A 49 6.18 -12.37 8.34
N THR A 50 5.70 -11.24 7.82
CA THR A 50 6.49 -10.29 7.04
C THR A 50 6.64 -8.99 7.85
N LEU A 51 7.89 -8.62 8.14
CA LEU A 51 8.22 -7.38 8.84
C LEU A 51 8.20 -6.19 7.88
N GLN A 52 8.22 -4.97 8.43
CA GLN A 52 8.17 -3.72 7.66
C GLN A 52 9.36 -3.56 6.68
N ASP A 53 10.51 -4.15 6.99
CA ASP A 53 11.69 -4.18 6.12
C ASP A 53 11.63 -5.27 5.02
N GLY A 54 10.50 -5.99 4.92
CA GLY A 54 10.30 -7.08 3.98
C GLY A 54 10.88 -8.43 4.44
N THR A 55 11.52 -8.51 5.61
CA THR A 55 12.02 -9.77 6.19
C THR A 55 10.85 -10.72 6.45
N LYS A 56 10.95 -11.95 5.93
CA LYS A 56 9.94 -13.00 6.14
C LYS A 56 10.42 -14.03 7.15
N GLN A 57 9.50 -14.46 8.01
CA GLN A 57 9.75 -15.44 9.08
C GLN A 57 8.59 -16.43 9.16
N SER A 58 8.90 -17.71 9.19
CA SER A 58 7.92 -18.77 9.44
C SER A 58 7.91 -19.09 10.93
N LEU A 59 6.74 -19.03 11.53
CA LEU A 59 6.54 -19.28 12.95
C LEU A 59 5.62 -20.49 13.16
N PRO A 60 6.12 -21.61 13.66
CA PRO A 60 5.28 -22.75 14.04
C PRO A 60 4.28 -22.41 15.13
N GLN A 61 3.08 -22.99 15.05
CA GLN A 61 2.06 -22.87 16.08
C GLN A 61 2.55 -23.49 17.39
N GLN A 62 2.28 -22.83 18.50
CA GLN A 62 2.55 -23.27 19.85
C GLN A 62 1.24 -23.54 20.58
N GLN A 63 1.30 -24.35 21.64
CA GLN A 63 0.12 -24.65 22.45
C GLN A 63 -0.29 -23.42 23.28
N ALA A 64 -1.47 -22.87 23.03
CA ALA A 64 -2.05 -21.76 23.77
C ALA A 64 -3.27 -22.20 24.57
N ALA A 65 -3.44 -21.64 25.76
CA ALA A 65 -4.63 -21.91 26.58
C ALA A 65 -5.89 -21.22 26.01
N SER A 66 -5.73 -20.10 25.31
CA SER A 66 -6.78 -19.39 24.58
C SER A 66 -6.16 -18.52 23.49
N GLY A 67 -6.90 -18.26 22.40
CA GLY A 67 -6.38 -17.50 21.26
C GLY A 67 -5.36 -18.31 20.46
N PHE A 68 -4.37 -17.61 19.90
CA PHE A 68 -3.31 -18.22 19.11
C PHE A 68 -1.92 -17.86 19.63
N TRP A 69 -0.96 -18.72 19.38
CA TRP A 69 0.45 -18.51 19.68
C TRP A 69 1.30 -19.15 18.60
N TYR A 70 2.17 -18.35 17.97
CA TYR A 70 3.14 -18.79 16.98
C TYR A 70 4.52 -18.29 17.38
N SER A 71 5.55 -19.13 17.29
CA SER A 71 6.91 -18.74 17.67
C SER A 71 7.95 -19.63 17.01
N ASN A 72 9.06 -19.01 16.56
CA ASN A 72 10.28 -19.72 16.15
C ASN A 72 11.43 -19.55 17.16
N GLY A 73 11.13 -19.10 18.39
CA GLY A 73 12.09 -18.84 19.46
C GLY A 73 12.73 -17.45 19.41
N ARG A 74 12.74 -16.77 18.25
CA ARG A 74 13.21 -15.39 18.10
C ARG A 74 12.06 -14.41 17.91
N TYR A 75 11.10 -14.77 17.08
CA TYR A 75 9.88 -13.99 16.83
C TYR A 75 8.69 -14.70 17.44
N GLU A 76 7.84 -13.96 18.09
CA GLU A 76 6.65 -14.47 18.76
C GLU A 76 5.44 -13.62 18.44
N LEU A 77 4.33 -14.30 18.10
CA LEU A 77 3.01 -13.73 17.88
C LEU A 77 2.03 -14.39 18.85
N ARG A 78 1.39 -13.62 19.71
CA ARG A 78 0.29 -14.08 20.58
C ARG A 78 -0.90 -13.17 20.42
N GLY A 79 -2.09 -13.72 20.30
CA GLY A 79 -3.26 -12.88 20.15
C GLY A 79 -4.58 -13.61 20.40
N LYS A 80 -5.64 -12.80 20.44
CA LYS A 80 -7.03 -13.24 20.52
C LYS A 80 -7.95 -12.19 19.91
N GLY A 81 -8.78 -12.59 18.95
CA GLY A 81 -9.58 -11.63 18.16
C GLY A 81 -8.67 -10.71 17.33
N ASP A 82 -8.95 -9.42 17.37
CA ASP A 82 -8.29 -8.40 16.56
C ASP A 82 -7.00 -7.85 17.20
N GLU A 83 -6.58 -8.37 18.35
CA GLU A 83 -5.40 -7.92 19.09
C GLU A 83 -4.29 -8.96 19.04
N LEU A 84 -3.09 -8.50 18.69
CA LEU A 84 -1.88 -9.28 18.57
C LEU A 84 -0.77 -8.66 19.42
N GLN A 85 -0.07 -9.45 20.20
CA GLN A 85 1.21 -9.08 20.82
C GLN A 85 2.36 -9.66 20.01
N PHE A 86 3.26 -8.79 19.58
CA PHE A 86 4.46 -9.13 18.85
C PHE A 86 5.71 -8.93 19.70
N ALA A 87 6.59 -9.92 19.75
CA ALA A 87 7.86 -9.83 20.44
C ALA A 87 9.03 -10.34 19.60
N ILE A 88 10.21 -9.75 19.81
CA ILE A 88 11.47 -10.16 19.19
C ILE A 88 12.46 -10.52 20.32
N GLY A 89 12.82 -11.79 20.42
CA GLY A 89 13.78 -12.29 21.42
C GLY A 89 13.33 -12.00 22.84
N ARG A 90 14.09 -11.16 23.55
CA ARG A 90 13.82 -10.78 24.95
C ARG A 90 13.23 -9.38 25.10
N MET A 91 12.84 -8.73 23.99
CA MET A 91 12.23 -7.42 24.05
C MET A 91 10.81 -7.51 24.64
N ALA A 92 10.36 -6.43 25.27
CA ALA A 92 8.99 -6.35 25.73
C ALA A 92 8.02 -6.47 24.53
N PRO A 93 6.93 -7.25 24.67
CA PRO A 93 5.93 -7.36 23.61
C PRO A 93 5.31 -6.01 23.29
N VAL A 94 5.03 -5.78 22.01
CA VAL A 94 4.33 -4.60 21.51
C VAL A 94 2.93 -5.03 21.09
N THR A 95 1.91 -4.28 21.50
CA THR A 95 0.52 -4.52 21.07
C THR A 95 0.33 -4.03 19.64
N CYS A 96 -0.21 -4.89 18.80
CA CYS A 96 -0.58 -4.58 17.43
C CYS A 96 -2.07 -4.89 17.23
N ARG A 97 -2.75 -4.09 16.42
CA ARG A 97 -4.17 -4.28 16.12
C ARG A 97 -4.35 -4.62 14.66
N ASP A 98 -5.31 -5.51 14.42
CA ASP A 98 -5.73 -5.88 13.07
C ASP A 98 -6.19 -4.61 12.32
N ALA A 99 -5.51 -4.34 11.21
CA ALA A 99 -5.85 -3.23 10.30
C ALA A 99 -6.67 -3.71 9.10
N GLY A 100 -7.13 -4.95 9.12
CA GLY A 100 -7.92 -5.59 8.09
C GLY A 100 -7.10 -6.45 7.13
N GLU A 101 -7.83 -7.19 6.30
CA GLU A 101 -7.25 -7.99 5.23
C GLU A 101 -6.43 -7.10 4.30
N VAL A 102 -5.22 -7.53 3.93
CA VAL A 102 -4.42 -6.83 2.92
C VAL A 102 -5.05 -7.07 1.55
N THR A 103 -6.16 -6.39 1.33
CA THR A 103 -6.78 -6.28 0.02
C THR A 103 -6.14 -5.09 -0.66
N GLY A 104 -5.32 -5.32 -1.65
CA GLY A 104 -4.71 -4.22 -2.40
C GLY A 104 -3.20 -4.35 -2.55
N GLN A 105 -2.75 -5.57 -2.73
CA GLN A 105 -1.34 -5.81 -3.05
C GLN A 105 -1.09 -5.52 -4.52
N PHE A 106 0.07 -4.97 -4.78
CA PHE A 106 0.62 -4.94 -6.12
C PHE A 106 0.82 -6.35 -6.66
N ASP A 107 0.81 -6.49 -7.99
CA ASP A 107 1.11 -7.74 -8.66
C ASP A 107 2.49 -8.27 -8.25
N ARG A 108 2.61 -9.58 -8.20
CA ARG A 108 3.89 -10.21 -7.87
C ARG A 108 4.89 -10.01 -9.00
N ALA A 109 6.04 -9.45 -8.68
CA ALA A 109 7.17 -9.30 -9.57
C ALA A 109 8.29 -10.30 -9.22
N THR A 110 9.04 -10.72 -10.21
CA THR A 110 10.36 -11.33 -9.97
C THR A 110 11.35 -10.21 -9.70
N ARG A 111 11.96 -10.19 -8.49
CA ARG A 111 12.94 -9.18 -8.07
C ARG A 111 14.34 -9.67 -8.36
N ALA A 112 15.16 -8.81 -8.95
CA ALA A 112 16.60 -8.99 -9.10
C ALA A 112 17.30 -7.69 -8.63
N GLU A 113 18.48 -7.85 -8.04
CA GLU A 113 19.34 -6.72 -7.63
C GLU A 113 20.75 -6.94 -8.15
N VAL A 114 21.38 -5.90 -8.66
CA VAL A 114 22.72 -5.92 -9.23
C VAL A 114 23.50 -4.71 -8.75
N GLU A 115 24.69 -4.95 -8.22
CA GLU A 115 25.65 -3.87 -7.94
C GLU A 115 26.24 -3.36 -9.24
N LEU A 116 26.23 -2.05 -9.44
CA LEU A 116 26.78 -1.39 -10.61
C LEU A 116 28.09 -0.68 -10.26
N ALA A 117 29.08 -0.84 -11.12
CA ALA A 117 30.31 -0.06 -11.05
C ALA A 117 30.04 1.40 -11.51
N GLU A 118 30.88 2.34 -11.10
CA GLU A 118 30.77 3.76 -11.42
C GLU A 118 30.50 4.04 -12.92
N LYS A 119 31.26 3.37 -13.81
CA LYS A 119 31.11 3.50 -15.26
C LYS A 119 29.76 3.03 -15.83
N ASP A 120 29.03 2.19 -15.08
CA ASP A 120 27.79 1.56 -15.51
C ASP A 120 26.53 2.28 -14.99
N THR A 121 26.71 3.22 -14.05
CA THR A 121 25.62 4.04 -13.50
C THR A 121 25.32 5.31 -14.30
N GLY A 122 26.35 5.84 -14.99
CA GLY A 122 26.30 7.16 -15.66
C GLY A 122 26.49 8.35 -14.71
N PHE A 123 26.87 8.11 -13.44
CA PHE A 123 26.98 9.18 -12.41
C PHE A 123 28.34 9.23 -11.73
N ASP A 124 29.37 8.54 -12.24
CA ASP A 124 30.68 8.42 -11.61
C ASP A 124 30.64 7.95 -10.14
N MET A 125 29.60 7.24 -9.76
CA MET A 125 29.35 6.67 -8.44
C MET A 125 28.90 5.20 -8.58
N LYS A 126 29.28 4.36 -7.63
CA LYS A 126 28.74 3.01 -7.52
C LYS A 126 27.25 3.09 -7.18
N GLY A 127 26.48 2.15 -7.67
CA GLY A 127 25.05 2.10 -7.41
C GLY A 127 24.51 0.67 -7.35
N LYS A 128 23.27 0.58 -6.93
CA LYS A 128 22.51 -0.66 -6.93
C LYS A 128 21.33 -0.52 -7.89
N LEU A 129 21.19 -1.45 -8.82
CA LEU A 129 20.03 -1.54 -9.70
C LEU A 129 19.07 -2.60 -9.19
N THR A 130 17.87 -2.18 -8.85
CA THR A 130 16.75 -3.08 -8.55
C THR A 130 15.87 -3.22 -9.79
N CYS A 131 15.53 -4.45 -10.17
CA CYS A 131 14.61 -4.75 -11.25
C CYS A 131 13.43 -5.54 -10.73
N LEU A 132 12.22 -5.03 -10.92
CA LEU A 132 10.95 -5.72 -10.70
C LEU A 132 10.39 -6.15 -12.04
N ARG A 133 10.35 -7.45 -12.30
CA ARG A 133 9.88 -8.00 -13.58
C ARG A 133 8.47 -8.53 -13.45
N TYR A 134 7.60 -8.01 -14.30
CA TYR A 134 6.22 -8.43 -14.51
C TYR A 134 6.07 -9.17 -15.85
N PRO A 135 4.94 -9.80 -16.16
CA PRO A 135 4.77 -10.55 -17.41
C PRO A 135 5.03 -9.73 -18.70
N ASN A 136 4.65 -8.45 -18.73
CA ASN A 136 4.67 -7.62 -19.93
C ASN A 136 5.68 -6.46 -19.90
N PHE A 137 6.27 -6.16 -18.75
CA PHE A 137 7.24 -5.08 -18.56
C PHE A 137 8.12 -5.34 -17.34
N ALA A 138 9.12 -4.51 -17.16
CA ALA A 138 9.91 -4.43 -15.94
C ALA A 138 9.96 -2.99 -15.44
N LEU A 139 10.08 -2.82 -14.13
CA LEU A 139 10.40 -1.54 -13.50
C LEU A 139 11.82 -1.62 -12.97
N LYS A 140 12.61 -0.55 -13.14
CA LYS A 140 13.98 -0.50 -12.64
C LYS A 140 14.18 0.75 -11.80
N GLU A 141 14.97 0.60 -10.72
CA GLU A 141 15.39 1.67 -9.82
C GLU A 141 16.89 1.64 -9.69
N LEU A 142 17.53 2.75 -10.02
CA LEU A 142 18.96 2.99 -9.76
C LEU A 142 19.09 3.76 -8.46
N ASP A 143 19.66 3.13 -7.46
CA ASP A 143 19.99 3.69 -6.16
C ASP A 143 21.51 3.97 -6.07
N LEU A 144 21.89 5.20 -5.76
CA LEU A 144 23.28 5.63 -5.54
C LEU A 144 23.61 5.82 -4.06
N GLY A 145 22.68 5.42 -3.16
CA GLY A 145 22.83 5.61 -1.71
C GLY A 145 22.42 7.00 -1.22
N GLU A 146 21.86 7.82 -2.09
CA GLU A 146 21.29 9.13 -1.76
C GLU A 146 19.77 9.03 -1.59
N LYS A 147 19.16 10.12 -1.11
CA LYS A 147 17.73 10.19 -0.95
C LYS A 147 17.03 10.27 -2.31
N GLY A 148 16.11 9.33 -2.56
CA GLY A 148 15.48 9.16 -3.85
C GLY A 148 16.31 8.33 -4.83
N ALA A 149 15.66 7.72 -5.79
CA ALA A 149 16.32 7.00 -6.87
C ALA A 149 17.00 7.99 -7.84
N ALA A 150 18.23 7.70 -8.23
CA ALA A 150 18.94 8.44 -9.28
C ALA A 150 18.33 8.21 -10.66
N GLY A 151 17.59 7.11 -10.83
CA GLY A 151 16.84 6.82 -12.03
C GLY A 151 15.75 5.78 -11.80
N LEU A 152 14.59 6.05 -12.38
CA LEU A 152 13.44 5.15 -12.43
C LEU A 152 13.10 4.88 -13.89
N TYR A 153 12.79 3.62 -14.21
CA TYR A 153 12.59 3.24 -15.61
C TYR A 153 11.45 2.24 -15.77
N ILE A 154 10.73 2.36 -16.89
CA ILE A 154 9.87 1.32 -17.45
C ILE A 154 10.66 0.65 -18.57
N ALA A 155 10.78 -0.67 -18.54
CA ALA A 155 11.62 -1.45 -19.44
C ALA A 155 10.85 -2.66 -19.99
N PRO A 156 11.34 -3.31 -21.07
CA PRO A 156 10.81 -4.60 -21.50
C PRO A 156 10.90 -5.66 -20.39
N SER A 157 9.95 -6.59 -20.37
CA SER A 157 9.91 -7.70 -19.38
C SER A 157 11.10 -8.66 -19.52
N GLU A 158 11.64 -8.80 -20.72
CA GLU A 158 12.72 -9.73 -21.05
C GLU A 158 14.10 -9.07 -20.92
N GLY A 159 15.12 -9.89 -20.71
CA GLY A 159 16.52 -9.46 -20.65
C GLY A 159 17.11 -9.45 -19.25
N PRO A 160 18.41 -9.23 -19.10
CA PRO A 160 19.09 -9.15 -17.82
C PRO A 160 18.72 -7.89 -17.05
N CYS A 161 18.92 -7.92 -15.72
CA CYS A 161 18.80 -6.72 -14.88
C CYS A 161 20.05 -5.84 -15.11
N GLN A 162 19.93 -4.91 -16.04
CA GLN A 162 20.96 -3.92 -16.40
C GLN A 162 20.28 -2.67 -16.97
N LEU A 163 20.94 -1.53 -16.95
CA LEU A 163 20.47 -0.34 -17.65
C LEU A 163 20.66 -0.49 -19.15
N ASN A 164 19.64 -0.11 -19.91
CA ASN A 164 19.69 -0.10 -21.38
C ASN A 164 19.14 1.23 -21.91
N PRO A 165 20.00 2.20 -22.25
CA PRO A 165 19.55 3.55 -22.67
C PRO A 165 18.64 3.56 -23.90
N THR A 166 18.65 2.48 -24.70
CA THR A 166 17.84 2.39 -25.92
C THR A 166 16.43 1.82 -25.65
N LEU A 167 16.31 0.90 -24.66
CA LEU A 167 15.07 0.18 -24.40
C LEU A 167 14.36 0.66 -23.13
N ASP A 168 15.12 1.20 -22.18
CA ASP A 168 14.56 1.65 -20.91
C ASP A 168 14.02 3.06 -21.06
N ARG A 169 12.73 3.23 -20.78
CA ARG A 169 12.09 4.55 -20.73
C ARG A 169 12.27 5.14 -19.34
N LYS A 170 13.08 6.18 -19.25
CA LYS A 170 13.29 6.90 -17.99
C LYS A 170 12.00 7.65 -17.59
N ILE A 171 11.67 7.60 -16.30
CA ILE A 171 10.64 8.42 -15.67
C ILE A 171 11.30 9.72 -15.23
N GLU A 172 10.91 10.82 -15.86
CA GLU A 172 11.35 12.17 -15.50
C GLU A 172 10.20 12.87 -14.80
N ASP A 173 10.12 12.70 -13.49
CA ASP A 173 9.02 13.19 -12.65
C ASP A 173 9.55 13.49 -11.25
N ASP A 174 9.49 14.74 -10.85
CA ASP A 174 10.00 15.22 -9.55
C ASP A 174 9.26 14.61 -8.35
N THR A 175 8.05 14.05 -8.57
CA THR A 175 7.29 13.35 -7.53
C THR A 175 7.72 11.90 -7.39
N ALA A 176 8.27 11.28 -8.45
CA ALA A 176 8.69 9.88 -8.45
C ALA A 176 10.06 9.72 -7.79
N GLY A 177 10.10 9.27 -6.54
CA GLY A 177 11.33 9.06 -5.77
C GLY A 177 11.79 7.62 -5.69
N TYR A 178 10.88 6.65 -5.64
CA TYR A 178 11.18 5.21 -5.50
C TYR A 178 10.15 4.35 -6.22
N LEU A 179 10.55 3.13 -6.58
CA LEU A 179 9.63 2.08 -7.00
C LEU A 179 8.64 1.78 -5.86
N TRP A 180 7.37 1.65 -6.22
CA TRP A 180 6.36 1.18 -5.28
C TRP A 180 5.79 -0.18 -5.71
N GLY A 181 5.31 -0.31 -6.94
CA GLY A 181 4.80 -1.56 -7.50
C GLY A 181 4.00 -1.34 -8.76
N ALA A 182 3.27 -2.37 -9.19
CA ALA A 182 2.37 -2.28 -10.33
C ALA A 182 1.13 -3.17 -10.15
N VAL A 183 0.04 -2.81 -10.83
CA VAL A 183 -1.17 -3.64 -10.99
C VAL A 183 -1.58 -3.61 -12.45
N GLY A 184 -1.59 -4.77 -13.11
CA GLY A 184 -1.82 -4.85 -14.55
C GLY A 184 -0.83 -3.95 -15.30
N PRO A 185 -1.32 -3.05 -16.16
CA PRO A 185 -0.45 -2.14 -16.92
C PRO A 185 -0.10 -0.84 -16.16
N TYR A 186 -0.46 -0.70 -14.91
CA TYR A 186 -0.27 0.53 -14.14
C TYR A 186 0.89 0.42 -13.17
N ALA A 187 1.93 1.22 -13.36
CA ALA A 187 3.09 1.32 -12.47
C ALA A 187 2.95 2.50 -11.51
N PHE A 188 3.38 2.31 -10.27
CA PHE A 188 3.33 3.29 -9.20
C PHE A 188 4.72 3.60 -8.67
N PHE A 189 4.98 4.88 -8.48
CA PHE A 189 6.21 5.40 -7.88
C PHE A 189 5.82 6.32 -6.72
N ARG A 190 6.43 6.14 -5.56
CA ARG A 190 6.22 7.01 -4.40
C ARG A 190 7.27 8.10 -4.35
N GLY A 191 6.97 9.21 -3.69
CA GLY A 191 7.90 10.30 -3.47
C GLY A 191 9.11 9.88 -2.64
N ALA A 192 10.20 10.64 -2.76
CA ALA A 192 11.36 10.49 -1.91
C ALA A 192 11.11 11.04 -0.49
N ASP A 193 10.14 11.95 -0.37
CA ASP A 193 9.72 12.59 0.88
C ASP A 193 8.21 12.52 1.06
N GLY A 194 7.81 12.46 2.35
CA GLY A 194 6.44 12.73 2.75
C GLY A 194 6.10 14.22 2.63
N TRP A 195 4.83 14.52 2.53
CA TRP A 195 4.28 15.87 2.51
C TRP A 195 3.08 15.97 3.45
N ASN A 196 3.17 16.85 4.42
CA ASN A 196 2.11 17.04 5.41
C ASN A 196 1.59 15.72 6.03
N GLY A 197 2.49 14.76 6.31
CA GLY A 197 2.16 13.47 6.90
C GLY A 197 1.56 12.43 5.93
N GLY A 198 1.46 12.75 4.63
CA GLY A 198 1.16 11.80 3.57
C GLY A 198 2.37 11.54 2.68
N MET A 199 2.30 10.51 1.86
CA MET A 199 3.32 10.14 0.88
C MET A 199 2.83 10.51 -0.52
N PRO A 200 3.49 11.44 -1.22
CA PRO A 200 3.23 11.70 -2.63
C PRO A 200 3.46 10.45 -3.48
N PHE A 201 2.69 10.27 -4.52
CA PHE A 201 2.88 9.20 -5.48
C PHE A 201 2.38 9.58 -6.86
N VAL A 202 2.88 8.89 -7.87
CA VAL A 202 2.46 9.01 -9.26
C VAL A 202 2.13 7.65 -9.84
N ALA A 203 1.21 7.62 -10.81
CA ALA A 203 0.89 6.43 -11.57
C ALA A 203 1.13 6.64 -13.07
N TYR A 204 1.67 5.62 -13.71
CA TYR A 204 2.00 5.59 -15.13
C TYR A 204 1.34 4.40 -15.83
N ASP A 205 0.89 4.59 -17.06
CA ASP A 205 0.59 3.47 -17.98
C ASP A 205 1.91 2.96 -18.56
N THR A 206 2.25 1.72 -18.28
CA THR A 206 3.53 1.11 -18.71
C THR A 206 3.61 0.88 -20.22
N ARG A 207 2.47 0.77 -20.91
CA ARG A 207 2.37 0.55 -22.37
C ARG A 207 2.75 1.81 -23.13
N SER A 208 2.21 2.95 -22.73
CA SER A 208 2.48 4.26 -23.34
C SER A 208 3.63 5.01 -22.67
N GLY A 209 3.91 4.73 -21.39
CA GLY A 209 4.81 5.49 -20.52
C GLY A 209 4.24 6.86 -20.16
N THR A 210 2.92 7.03 -20.27
CA THR A 210 2.25 8.28 -19.96
C THR A 210 1.95 8.36 -18.46
N ARG A 211 2.25 9.49 -17.85
CA ARG A 211 1.79 9.83 -16.50
C ARG A 211 0.29 9.98 -16.50
N LEU A 212 -0.40 9.27 -15.65
CA LEU A 212 -1.85 9.27 -15.55
C LEU A 212 -2.36 10.16 -14.42
N MET A 213 -1.64 10.18 -13.30
CA MET A 213 -2.01 10.97 -12.13
C MET A 213 -0.85 11.15 -11.16
N ASP A 214 -1.03 12.11 -10.26
CA ASP A 214 -0.34 12.24 -8.98
C ASP A 214 -1.35 12.43 -7.86
N ASP A 215 -0.98 12.04 -6.63
CA ASP A 215 -1.75 12.32 -5.43
C ASP A 215 -0.88 12.11 -4.18
N VAL A 216 -1.49 12.30 -2.99
CA VAL A 216 -0.84 12.09 -1.70
C VAL A 216 -1.67 11.11 -0.88
N VAL A 217 -1.05 10.01 -0.46
CA VAL A 217 -1.69 8.97 0.34
C VAL A 217 -1.26 9.04 1.80
N ALA A 218 -2.21 8.96 2.73
CA ALA A 218 -1.93 8.74 4.15
C ALA A 218 -1.84 7.24 4.42
N GLY A 219 -0.62 6.73 4.53
CA GLY A 219 -0.35 5.29 4.69
C GLY A 219 -0.26 4.54 3.37
N GLU A 220 -0.97 3.43 3.26
CA GLU A 220 -0.95 2.51 2.11
C GLU A 220 -2.30 2.52 1.37
N PHE A 221 -2.36 1.92 0.18
CA PHE A 221 -3.62 1.62 -0.47
C PHE A 221 -4.38 0.57 0.35
N SER A 222 -5.66 0.82 0.61
CA SER A 222 -6.53 -0.16 1.28
C SER A 222 -7.11 -1.19 0.31
N ALA A 223 -7.23 -0.86 -0.98
CA ALA A 223 -7.60 -1.82 -2.02
C ALA A 223 -7.08 -1.38 -3.38
N LEU A 224 -6.68 -2.36 -4.20
CA LEU A 224 -6.34 -2.23 -5.62
C LEU A 224 -7.12 -3.31 -6.37
N THR A 225 -8.03 -2.93 -7.24
CA THR A 225 -8.88 -3.88 -7.99
C THR A 225 -8.85 -3.53 -9.46
N LEU A 226 -8.34 -4.44 -10.28
CA LEU A 226 -8.27 -4.28 -11.74
C LEU A 226 -9.38 -5.12 -12.39
N VAL A 227 -10.23 -4.48 -13.19
CA VAL A 227 -11.26 -5.13 -14.01
C VAL A 227 -11.26 -4.48 -15.38
N ASP A 228 -11.08 -5.25 -16.42
CA ASP A 228 -11.14 -4.79 -17.83
C ASP A 228 -10.31 -3.51 -18.10
N ASP A 229 -9.04 -3.47 -17.65
CA ASP A 229 -8.13 -2.31 -17.73
C ASP A 229 -8.59 -1.05 -16.93
N GLU A 230 -9.65 -1.10 -16.15
CA GLU A 230 -10.00 -0.07 -15.17
C GLU A 230 -9.45 -0.50 -13.79
N LEU A 231 -8.53 0.28 -13.25
CA LEU A 231 -8.01 0.07 -11.90
C LEU A 231 -8.75 0.96 -10.91
N THR A 232 -9.38 0.34 -9.93
CA THR A 232 -9.97 1.04 -8.78
C THR A 232 -8.99 1.01 -7.61
N LEU A 233 -8.62 2.20 -7.10
CA LEU A 233 -7.79 2.39 -5.93
C LEU A 233 -8.63 2.92 -4.77
N ARG A 234 -8.50 2.33 -3.59
CA ARG A 234 -9.06 2.87 -2.34
C ARG A 234 -7.92 3.24 -1.41
N TYR A 235 -7.95 4.45 -0.88
CA TYR A 235 -6.93 4.94 0.05
C TYR A 235 -7.43 6.17 0.82
N ARG A 236 -6.69 6.52 1.88
CA ARG A 236 -6.87 7.80 2.56
C ARG A 236 -6.04 8.85 1.84
N ARG A 237 -6.70 9.83 1.28
CA ARG A 237 -6.05 10.96 0.60
C ARG A 237 -5.68 12.02 1.62
N THR A 238 -4.46 12.53 1.55
CA THR A 238 -4.02 13.72 2.30
C THR A 238 -4.30 14.97 1.47
N HIS A 239 -5.05 15.91 2.03
CA HIS A 239 -5.33 17.20 1.43
C HIS A 239 -4.94 18.32 2.38
N ALA A 240 -4.05 19.23 1.95
CA ALA A 240 -3.74 20.44 2.71
C ALA A 240 -4.65 21.56 2.23
N ALA A 241 -5.50 22.04 3.13
CA ALA A 241 -6.32 23.22 2.88
C ALA A 241 -5.45 24.49 2.87
N THR A 242 -5.99 25.57 2.35
CA THR A 242 -5.36 26.90 2.40
C THR A 242 -5.77 27.71 3.63
N CYS A 243 -6.56 27.13 4.51
CA CYS A 243 -7.16 27.77 5.69
C CYS A 243 -7.11 26.84 6.91
N SER A 244 -7.34 27.39 8.10
CA SER A 244 -7.40 26.65 9.36
C SER A 244 -8.84 26.40 9.79
N LEU A 245 -9.20 25.12 9.98
CA LEU A 245 -10.48 24.74 10.63
C LEU A 245 -10.55 25.16 12.10
N LEU A 246 -9.39 25.38 12.75
CA LEU A 246 -9.35 25.82 14.14
C LEU A 246 -9.58 27.32 14.26
N ALA A 247 -8.90 28.12 13.44
CA ALA A 247 -9.01 29.60 13.49
C ALA A 247 -10.24 30.15 12.76
N GLN A 248 -10.70 29.48 11.71
CA GLN A 248 -11.78 29.96 10.82
C GLN A 248 -12.76 28.81 10.48
N PRO A 249 -13.44 28.22 11.48
CA PRO A 249 -14.18 26.97 11.28
C PRO A 249 -15.22 27.04 10.16
N ASP A 250 -16.07 28.09 10.12
CA ASP A 250 -17.19 28.14 9.18
C ASP A 250 -16.74 28.35 7.73
N SER A 251 -15.89 29.35 7.48
CA SER A 251 -15.42 29.68 6.12
C SER A 251 -14.49 28.58 5.57
N CYS A 252 -13.62 28.07 6.41
CA CYS A 252 -12.69 27.00 6.03
C CYS A 252 -13.45 25.69 5.76
N ALA A 253 -14.47 25.37 6.59
CA ALA A 253 -15.30 24.18 6.36
C ALA A 253 -16.00 24.21 4.99
N ALA A 254 -16.52 25.36 4.58
CA ALA A 254 -17.15 25.50 3.26
C ALA A 254 -16.16 25.26 2.11
N SER A 255 -14.93 25.81 2.22
CA SER A 255 -13.87 25.60 1.22
C SER A 255 -13.47 24.13 1.12
N ILE A 256 -13.16 23.51 2.28
CA ILE A 256 -12.74 22.11 2.37
C ILE A 256 -13.82 21.18 1.78
N ARG A 257 -15.10 21.35 2.14
CA ARG A 257 -16.17 20.52 1.58
C ARG A 257 -16.21 20.58 0.04
N LYS A 258 -16.07 21.79 -0.50
CA LYS A 258 -16.02 21.99 -1.95
C LYS A 258 -14.82 21.33 -2.61
N GLU A 259 -13.63 21.50 -2.01
CA GLU A 259 -12.36 20.96 -2.54
C GLU A 259 -12.31 19.44 -2.47
N LEU A 260 -12.85 18.85 -1.41
CA LEU A 260 -12.88 17.40 -1.22
C LEU A 260 -14.07 16.71 -1.91
N GLY A 261 -15.03 17.47 -2.44
CA GLY A 261 -16.26 16.92 -3.01
C GLY A 261 -17.15 16.22 -1.98
N LEU A 262 -17.16 16.72 -0.73
CA LEU A 262 -17.96 16.15 0.35
C LEU A 262 -19.42 16.61 0.28
N ALA A 263 -20.36 15.71 0.62
CA ALA A 263 -21.75 16.09 0.83
C ALA A 263 -21.85 17.16 1.94
N GLY A 264 -22.80 18.10 1.78
CA GLY A 264 -22.91 19.27 2.66
C GLY A 264 -23.18 18.96 4.14
N ASP A 265 -23.77 17.81 4.43
CA ASP A 265 -24.11 17.31 5.75
C ASP A 265 -23.01 16.44 6.38
N ARG A 266 -21.98 16.05 5.64
CA ARG A 266 -20.88 15.24 6.17
C ARG A 266 -20.09 16.05 7.22
N PRO A 267 -19.97 15.57 8.48
CA PRO A 267 -19.22 16.27 9.50
C PRO A 267 -17.74 16.34 9.15
N LEU A 268 -17.13 17.51 9.40
CA LEU A 268 -15.68 17.68 9.36
C LEU A 268 -15.09 17.34 10.75
N PRO A 269 -13.80 16.93 10.80
CA PRO A 269 -13.17 16.58 12.06
C PRO A 269 -12.94 17.81 12.95
N ASP A 270 -12.97 17.62 14.28
CA ASP A 270 -12.46 18.62 15.23
C ASP A 270 -10.92 18.58 15.21
N CYS A 271 -10.30 19.65 14.74
CA CYS A 271 -8.85 19.77 14.64
C CYS A 271 -8.16 20.14 15.95
N ARG A 272 -8.88 20.54 16.99
CA ARG A 272 -8.32 21.12 18.23
C ARG A 272 -7.30 20.19 18.88
N ALA A 273 -7.66 18.93 19.08
CA ALA A 273 -6.78 17.95 19.71
C ALA A 273 -5.47 17.73 18.93
N ALA A 274 -5.50 17.86 17.61
CA ALA A 274 -4.33 17.68 16.76
C ALA A 274 -3.38 18.88 16.74
N TYR A 275 -3.88 20.08 17.03
CA TYR A 275 -3.06 21.31 17.15
C TYR A 275 -2.46 21.46 18.55
N GLN A 276 -3.08 20.88 19.57
CA GLN A 276 -2.71 21.09 20.98
C GLN A 276 -1.23 20.77 21.27
N PRO A 277 -0.63 19.68 20.76
CA PRO A 277 0.79 19.41 21.02
C PRO A 277 1.75 20.51 20.52
N ALA A 278 1.43 21.13 19.37
CA ALA A 278 2.23 22.26 18.85
C ALA A 278 2.05 23.52 19.70
N ILE A 279 0.83 23.81 20.14
CA ILE A 279 0.50 24.93 21.03
C ILE A 279 1.19 24.74 22.39
N ASP A 280 1.18 23.52 22.94
CA ASP A 280 1.83 23.22 24.22
C ASP A 280 3.36 23.35 24.13
N ALA A 281 3.95 23.05 22.95
CA ALA A 281 5.39 23.20 22.71
C ALA A 281 5.82 24.66 22.62
N ASP A 282 4.97 25.55 22.08
CA ASP A 282 5.19 27.00 22.03
C ASP A 282 3.91 27.80 22.34
N PRO A 283 3.56 27.98 23.60
CA PRO A 283 2.35 28.74 24.00
C PRO A 283 2.37 30.21 23.55
N ASN A 284 3.55 30.80 23.31
CA ASN A 284 3.65 32.19 22.87
C ASN A 284 3.23 32.34 21.40
N ALA A 285 3.41 31.28 20.59
CA ALA A 285 3.00 31.24 19.20
C ALA A 285 1.60 30.64 19.00
N ALA A 286 0.80 30.41 20.06
CA ALA A 286 -0.47 29.73 19.99
C ALA A 286 -1.42 30.24 18.89
N LYS A 287 -1.56 31.58 18.76
CA LYS A 287 -2.41 32.19 17.70
C LYS A 287 -1.88 31.94 16.29
N ASP A 288 -0.58 31.92 16.11
CA ASP A 288 0.04 31.64 14.80
C ASP A 288 -0.14 30.17 14.47
N ILE A 289 0.02 29.27 15.45
CA ILE A 289 -0.20 27.83 15.32
C ILE A 289 -1.67 27.53 15.00
N GLU A 290 -2.61 28.15 15.69
CA GLU A 290 -4.05 28.04 15.40
C GLU A 290 -4.38 28.44 13.95
N ALA A 291 -3.63 29.40 13.39
CA ALA A 291 -3.80 29.87 12.03
C ALA A 291 -3.14 28.97 10.96
N TRP A 292 -2.33 27.99 11.35
CA TRP A 292 -1.73 27.06 10.38
C TRP A 292 -2.80 26.35 9.57
N PRO A 293 -2.59 26.15 8.26
CA PRO A 293 -3.53 25.44 7.42
C PRO A 293 -3.86 24.04 7.95
N SER A 294 -5.10 23.62 7.77
CA SER A 294 -5.51 22.28 8.18
C SER A 294 -5.24 21.26 7.10
N VAL A 295 -4.69 20.13 7.49
CA VAL A 295 -4.50 18.95 6.63
C VAL A 295 -5.57 17.93 6.99
N ILE A 296 -6.31 17.48 5.98
CA ILE A 296 -7.39 16.51 6.12
C ILE A 296 -7.02 15.22 5.43
N ASP A 297 -7.03 14.10 6.17
CA ASP A 297 -7.00 12.77 5.57
C ASP A 297 -8.42 12.23 5.51
N TYR A 298 -8.80 11.76 4.33
CA TYR A 298 -10.14 11.26 4.08
C TYR A 298 -10.13 10.09 3.08
N PRO A 299 -11.03 9.12 3.23
CA PRO A 299 -11.08 7.98 2.33
C PRO A 299 -11.66 8.38 0.98
N ILE A 300 -11.00 7.92 -0.09
CA ILE A 300 -11.47 8.06 -1.46
C ILE A 300 -11.46 6.73 -2.20
N GLU A 301 -12.27 6.66 -3.24
CA GLU A 301 -12.17 5.69 -4.32
C GLU A 301 -11.77 6.44 -5.58
N ARG A 302 -10.70 5.99 -6.21
CA ARG A 302 -10.19 6.55 -7.48
C ARG A 302 -10.22 5.48 -8.55
N LYS A 303 -10.72 5.85 -9.71
CA LYS A 303 -10.67 5.04 -10.92
C LYS A 303 -9.60 5.55 -11.84
N LEU A 304 -8.82 4.63 -12.37
CA LEU A 304 -7.69 4.90 -13.26
C LEU A 304 -7.84 4.08 -14.53
N THR A 305 -7.77 4.73 -15.67
CA THR A 305 -7.78 4.12 -17.00
C THR A 305 -6.67 4.75 -17.85
N ALA A 306 -6.37 4.19 -19.01
CA ALA A 306 -5.43 4.78 -19.96
C ALA A 306 -5.85 6.20 -20.42
N ASN A 307 -7.13 6.55 -20.31
CA ASN A 307 -7.69 7.81 -20.77
C ASN A 307 -7.79 8.88 -19.67
N GLY A 308 -7.44 8.56 -18.45
CA GLY A 308 -7.48 9.50 -17.34
C GLY A 308 -7.95 8.92 -16.03
N THR A 309 -8.24 9.78 -15.09
CA THR A 309 -8.61 9.42 -13.73
C THR A 309 -9.78 10.25 -13.22
N SER A 310 -10.59 9.64 -12.35
CA SER A 310 -11.62 10.32 -11.57
C SER A 310 -11.58 9.79 -10.13
N PHE A 311 -12.06 10.56 -9.17
CA PHE A 311 -12.20 10.09 -7.80
C PHE A 311 -13.47 10.61 -7.15
N VAL A 312 -13.90 9.90 -6.10
CA VAL A 312 -15.00 10.31 -5.21
C VAL A 312 -14.58 10.09 -3.77
N ALA A 313 -15.01 10.98 -2.88
CA ALA A 313 -14.91 10.74 -1.45
C ALA A 313 -15.90 9.64 -1.07
N VAL A 314 -15.43 8.63 -0.32
CA VAL A 314 -16.28 7.54 0.17
C VAL A 314 -16.55 7.70 1.67
N GLU A 315 -17.50 6.91 2.19
CA GLU A 315 -17.79 6.90 3.62
C GLU A 315 -16.56 6.48 4.44
N GLY A 316 -16.45 7.02 5.65
CA GLY A 316 -15.39 6.73 6.60
C GLY A 316 -14.97 7.97 7.39
N GLU A 317 -14.10 7.78 8.34
CA GLU A 317 -13.62 8.83 9.23
C GLU A 317 -12.73 9.84 8.49
N LEU A 318 -12.93 11.12 8.78
CA LEU A 318 -12.01 12.21 8.41
C LEU A 318 -11.13 12.53 9.62
N THR A 319 -9.84 12.69 9.40
CA THR A 319 -8.92 13.16 10.44
C THR A 319 -8.29 14.48 10.04
N CYS A 320 -7.88 15.27 11.04
CA CYS A 320 -7.29 16.59 10.85
C CYS A 320 -5.98 16.71 11.61
N ARG A 321 -5.05 17.48 11.06
CA ARG A 321 -3.82 17.94 11.72
C ARG A 321 -3.38 19.29 11.16
N PRO A 322 -2.51 20.05 11.87
CA PRO A 322 -1.87 21.22 11.28
C PRO A 322 -0.94 20.84 10.14
N ALA A 323 -0.80 21.72 9.14
CA ALA A 323 0.28 21.63 8.16
C ALA A 323 1.62 21.91 8.86
N MET A 324 2.65 21.14 8.48
CA MET A 324 4.02 21.24 9.03
C MET A 324 4.98 21.60 7.91
#